data_aa25572111b47c7f3b8bf5e60e3bd7b4
#
_entry.id   aa25572111b47c7f3b8bf5e60e3bd7b4
#
_cell.length_a   1.000
_cell.length_b   1.000
_cell.length_c   1.000
_cell.angle_alpha   90.00
_cell.angle_beta   90.00
_cell.angle_gamma   90.00
#
_symmetry.space_group_name_H-M   'P 1'
#
loop_
_entity.id
_entity.type
_entity.pdbx_description
1 polymer ?
#
loop_
_entity_poly.entity_id
_entity_poly.type
_entity_poly.pdbx_seq_one_letter_code
_entity_poly.pdbx_strand_id
1 'polypeptide(L)'
;IYAVPEGSLIFPREPLVKVVAPIMEAQLVETAILNIVNHQSLIATKAARVCYAAQGDGVMEFGLRRAQGPDSGTYGARAAIIGGCKGTSNVLAGQIFHVPVLGTHAHSWIMSFPDEYTAFKKYAELYPNACILLVDTYDTLKSGIPNAIKVFTKMREAGIPLTYYGIRMDSGDLAYLSKKVRKMLDAAGFPDAVISASNDLDEYLIESLKLQGATITSWGVGTNLITSKDNPAFGGVYKLAAVKAADGTFIPKIKLSENIEKVTNPGNKTFY
;
A
#
# COMPACT_ATOMS: atom_id res chain seq x y z
N ILE A 1 -5.97 1.20 28.52
CA ILE A 1 -4.94 0.81 27.54
C ILE A 1 -4.10 2.04 27.23
N TYR A 2 -2.80 1.86 27.19
CA TYR A 2 -1.81 2.86 26.80
C TYR A 2 -1.00 2.27 25.64
N ALA A 3 -0.70 3.07 24.63
CA ALA A 3 0.03 2.60 23.45
C ALA A 3 0.92 3.71 22.90
N VAL A 4 1.95 3.33 22.16
CA VAL A 4 2.71 4.27 21.33
C VAL A 4 1.78 4.84 20.24
N PRO A 5 1.98 6.09 19.78
CA PRO A 5 1.21 6.65 18.67
C PRO A 5 1.33 5.80 17.39
N GLU A 6 0.24 5.70 16.63
CA GLU A 6 0.29 5.02 15.33
C GLU A 6 1.29 5.70 14.38
N GLY A 7 1.99 4.87 13.58
CA GLY A 7 3.03 5.35 12.69
C GLY A 7 4.40 5.57 13.36
N SER A 8 4.51 5.37 14.67
CA SER A 8 5.81 5.43 15.36
C SER A 8 6.71 4.29 14.89
N LEU A 9 7.99 4.62 14.68
CA LEU A 9 9.02 3.62 14.51
C LEU A 9 9.31 2.95 15.86
N ILE A 10 9.35 1.62 15.86
CA ILE A 10 9.55 0.83 17.08
C ILE A 10 10.72 -0.14 16.90
N PHE A 11 11.35 -0.51 18.02
CA PHE A 11 12.50 -1.40 18.05
C PHE A 11 12.21 -2.66 18.88
N PRO A 12 12.99 -3.74 18.67
CA PRO A 12 12.84 -4.96 19.45
C PRO A 12 12.88 -4.72 20.96
N ARG A 13 11.99 -5.39 21.71
CA ARG A 13 11.83 -5.35 23.16
C ARG A 13 11.24 -4.05 23.74
N GLU A 14 10.85 -3.11 22.92
CA GLU A 14 10.06 -1.96 23.38
C GLU A 14 8.61 -2.39 23.65
N PRO A 15 8.00 -1.89 24.75
CA PRO A 15 6.59 -2.11 24.99
C PRO A 15 5.76 -1.23 24.04
N LEU A 16 4.92 -1.86 23.24
CA LEU A 16 4.05 -1.16 22.26
C LEU A 16 2.71 -0.78 22.87
N VAL A 17 2.18 -1.68 23.70
CA VAL A 17 0.87 -1.54 24.34
C VAL A 17 1.00 -1.97 25.79
N LYS A 18 0.43 -1.18 26.69
CA LYS A 18 0.28 -1.51 28.10
C LYS A 18 -1.20 -1.59 28.46
N VAL A 19 -1.61 -2.72 29.01
CA VAL A 19 -2.95 -2.93 29.54
C VAL A 19 -2.88 -2.91 31.07
N VAL A 20 -3.70 -2.07 31.72
CA VAL A 20 -3.89 -2.04 33.17
C VAL A 20 -5.34 -2.35 33.45
N ALA A 21 -5.63 -3.54 33.95
CA ALA A 21 -6.98 -4.06 34.19
C ALA A 21 -6.94 -5.17 35.23
N PRO A 22 -8.10 -5.62 35.78
CA PRO A 22 -8.21 -6.87 36.49
C PRO A 22 -7.61 -8.03 35.68
N ILE A 23 -6.97 -9.00 36.38
CA ILE A 23 -6.16 -10.04 35.70
C ILE A 23 -6.98 -10.82 34.65
N MET A 24 -8.24 -11.12 34.92
CA MET A 24 -9.10 -11.86 33.98
C MET A 24 -9.34 -11.06 32.70
N GLU A 25 -9.69 -9.79 32.82
CA GLU A 25 -9.91 -8.89 31.67
C GLU A 25 -8.62 -8.70 30.88
N ALA A 26 -7.50 -8.48 31.58
CA ALA A 26 -6.19 -8.35 30.95
C ALA A 26 -5.76 -9.60 30.17
N GLN A 27 -6.15 -10.80 30.59
CA GLN A 27 -5.87 -12.04 29.87
C GLN A 27 -6.76 -12.22 28.62
N LEU A 28 -8.03 -11.85 28.68
CA LEU A 28 -8.98 -12.02 27.59
C LEU A 28 -8.62 -11.21 26.34
N VAL A 29 -7.99 -10.06 26.49
CA VAL A 29 -7.65 -9.18 25.36
C VAL A 29 -6.35 -9.55 24.64
N GLU A 30 -5.56 -10.49 25.16
CA GLU A 30 -4.24 -10.86 24.63
C GLU A 30 -4.28 -11.17 23.14
N THR A 31 -5.08 -12.17 22.76
CA THR A 31 -5.12 -12.65 21.38
C THR A 31 -5.61 -11.59 20.40
N ALA A 32 -6.64 -10.83 20.79
CA ALA A 32 -7.18 -9.78 19.94
C ALA A 32 -6.16 -8.65 19.70
N ILE A 33 -5.49 -8.19 20.75
CA ILE A 33 -4.46 -7.14 20.65
C ILE A 33 -3.31 -7.63 19.77
N LEU A 34 -2.77 -8.82 20.03
CA LEU A 34 -1.66 -9.37 19.25
C LEU A 34 -2.03 -9.55 17.78
N ASN A 35 -3.22 -10.08 17.47
CA ASN A 35 -3.66 -10.26 16.09
C ASN A 35 -3.73 -8.92 15.33
N ILE A 36 -4.37 -7.91 15.92
CA ILE A 36 -4.54 -6.59 15.30
C ILE A 36 -3.19 -5.89 15.13
N VAL A 37 -2.39 -5.83 16.19
CA VAL A 37 -1.10 -5.13 16.17
C VAL A 37 -0.13 -5.80 15.20
N ASN A 38 -0.02 -7.14 15.25
CA ASN A 38 0.90 -7.88 14.39
C ASN A 38 0.57 -7.66 12.92
N HIS A 39 -0.68 -7.88 12.52
CA HIS A 39 -1.09 -7.74 11.11
C HIS A 39 -0.86 -6.32 10.59
N GLN A 40 -1.39 -5.31 11.28
CA GLN A 40 -1.28 -3.94 10.77
C GLN A 40 0.15 -3.41 10.80
N SER A 41 0.97 -3.79 11.80
CA SER A 41 2.40 -3.42 11.84
C SER A 41 3.18 -4.02 10.68
N LEU A 42 2.92 -5.28 10.33
CA LEU A 42 3.55 -5.94 9.18
C LEU A 42 3.25 -5.21 7.87
N ILE A 43 1.98 -4.92 7.61
CA ILE A 43 1.56 -4.24 6.38
C ILE A 43 2.10 -2.81 6.33
N ALA A 44 2.00 -2.05 7.43
CA ALA A 44 2.56 -0.69 7.49
C ALA A 44 4.07 -0.68 7.25
N THR A 45 4.81 -1.64 7.82
CA THR A 45 6.25 -1.78 7.61
C THR A 45 6.58 -2.11 6.15
N LYS A 46 5.86 -3.05 5.55
CA LYS A 46 6.05 -3.41 4.12
C LYS A 46 5.73 -2.21 3.24
N ALA A 47 4.63 -1.50 3.50
CA ALA A 47 4.27 -0.28 2.78
C ALA A 47 5.34 0.81 2.90
N ALA A 48 5.88 1.04 4.10
CA ALA A 48 6.95 2.01 4.32
C ALA A 48 8.21 1.68 3.52
N ARG A 49 8.61 0.40 3.43
CA ARG A 49 9.74 -0.05 2.60
C ARG A 49 9.50 0.21 1.11
N VAL A 50 8.30 -0.13 0.63
CA VAL A 50 7.90 0.12 -0.77
C VAL A 50 7.90 1.62 -1.07
N CYS A 51 7.32 2.43 -0.19
CA CYS A 51 7.30 3.89 -0.34
C CYS A 51 8.71 4.50 -0.30
N TYR A 52 9.59 3.97 0.54
CA TYR A 52 11.00 4.39 0.59
C TYR A 52 11.72 4.09 -0.73
N ALA A 53 11.54 2.88 -1.28
CA ALA A 53 12.12 2.48 -2.56
C ALA A 53 11.56 3.32 -3.73
N ALA A 54 10.31 3.80 -3.62
CA ALA A 54 9.68 4.67 -4.60
C ALA A 54 10.26 6.10 -4.62
N GLN A 55 11.07 6.51 -3.64
CA GLN A 55 11.83 7.77 -3.63
C GLN A 55 10.96 9.02 -3.89
N GLY A 56 9.78 9.09 -3.28
CA GLY A 56 8.85 10.21 -3.40
C GLY A 56 7.74 10.03 -4.43
N ASP A 57 7.83 9.04 -5.31
CA ASP A 57 6.73 8.70 -6.22
C ASP A 57 5.49 8.20 -5.46
N GLY A 58 4.32 8.29 -6.10
CA GLY A 58 3.07 7.81 -5.52
C GLY A 58 3.00 6.28 -5.47
N VAL A 59 2.73 5.70 -4.31
CA VAL A 59 2.43 4.28 -4.15
C VAL A 59 0.95 4.09 -3.82
N MET A 60 0.28 3.20 -4.56
CA MET A 60 -1.12 2.83 -4.37
C MET A 60 -1.21 1.38 -3.91
N GLU A 61 -2.03 1.11 -2.91
CA GLU A 61 -2.32 -0.23 -2.43
C GLU A 61 -3.37 -0.91 -3.32
N PHE A 62 -3.04 -2.02 -3.97
CA PHE A 62 -3.89 -2.78 -4.91
C PHE A 62 -4.07 -4.25 -4.52
N GLY A 63 -3.89 -4.59 -3.24
CA GLY A 63 -3.78 -5.97 -2.80
C GLY A 63 -5.07 -6.65 -2.35
N LEU A 64 -6.22 -5.98 -2.28
CA LEU A 64 -7.46 -6.52 -1.70
C LEU A 64 -7.77 -7.96 -2.15
N ARG A 65 -7.69 -8.26 -3.45
CA ARG A 65 -7.99 -9.59 -4.01
C ARG A 65 -6.99 -10.69 -3.61
N ARG A 66 -5.86 -10.33 -3.00
CA ARG A 66 -4.77 -11.23 -2.57
C ARG A 66 -4.61 -11.32 -1.06
N ALA A 67 -5.35 -10.51 -0.30
CA ALA A 67 -5.33 -10.52 1.15
C ALA A 67 -5.85 -11.85 1.72
N GLN A 68 -5.38 -12.20 2.92
CA GLN A 68 -5.83 -13.39 3.63
C GLN A 68 -7.18 -13.11 4.35
N GLY A 69 -8.22 -12.94 3.58
CA GLY A 69 -9.57 -12.65 4.02
C GLY A 69 -9.98 -11.18 3.88
N PRO A 70 -11.28 -10.89 3.88
CA PRO A 70 -11.82 -9.55 3.64
C PRO A 70 -11.36 -8.51 4.67
N ASP A 71 -11.36 -8.88 5.95
CA ASP A 71 -10.91 -8.01 7.03
C ASP A 71 -9.43 -7.68 6.91
N SER A 72 -8.60 -8.68 6.58
CA SER A 72 -7.18 -8.48 6.28
C SER A 72 -6.97 -7.47 5.15
N GLY A 73 -7.77 -7.53 4.08
CA GLY A 73 -7.74 -6.55 3.00
C GLY A 73 -8.14 -5.15 3.44
N THR A 74 -9.15 -5.03 4.29
CA THR A 74 -9.70 -3.75 4.74
C THR A 74 -8.76 -3.06 5.74
N TYR A 75 -8.32 -3.77 6.78
CA TYR A 75 -7.37 -3.23 7.76
C TYR A 75 -5.95 -3.10 7.18
N GLY A 76 -5.58 -3.99 6.25
CA GLY A 76 -4.33 -3.89 5.52
C GLY A 76 -4.25 -2.63 4.65
N ALA A 77 -5.32 -2.25 3.99
CA ALA A 77 -5.40 -1.00 3.25
C ALA A 77 -5.17 0.22 4.16
N ARG A 78 -5.82 0.25 5.35
CA ARG A 78 -5.56 1.29 6.36
C ARG A 78 -4.08 1.33 6.79
N ALA A 79 -3.53 0.17 7.10
CA ALA A 79 -2.14 0.05 7.51
C ALA A 79 -1.15 0.51 6.41
N ALA A 80 -1.47 0.25 5.15
CA ALA A 80 -0.66 0.71 4.01
C ALA A 80 -0.64 2.24 3.91
N ILE A 81 -1.76 2.91 4.20
CA ILE A 81 -1.80 4.39 4.27
C ILE A 81 -0.91 4.91 5.41
N ILE A 82 -0.95 4.29 6.59
CA ILE A 82 -0.05 4.63 7.70
C ILE A 82 1.42 4.47 7.28
N GLY A 83 1.73 3.43 6.49
CA GLY A 83 3.06 3.18 5.93
C GLY A 83 3.48 4.12 4.79
N GLY A 84 2.61 5.05 4.35
CA GLY A 84 2.94 6.09 3.37
C GLY A 84 2.30 5.95 1.98
N CYS A 85 1.47 4.92 1.75
CA CYS A 85 0.71 4.80 0.50
C CYS A 85 -0.24 5.98 0.32
N LYS A 86 -0.42 6.44 -0.92
CA LYS A 86 -1.25 7.60 -1.25
C LYS A 86 -2.74 7.28 -1.31
N GLY A 87 -3.10 6.01 -1.45
CA GLY A 87 -4.48 5.56 -1.52
C GLY A 87 -4.57 4.04 -1.71
N THR A 88 -5.80 3.54 -1.71
CA THR A 88 -6.12 2.13 -1.90
C THR A 88 -7.20 1.94 -2.95
N SER A 89 -7.23 0.78 -3.60
CA SER A 89 -8.36 0.38 -4.46
C SER A 89 -9.54 -0.17 -3.65
N ASN A 90 -9.41 -0.32 -2.34
CA ASN A 90 -10.45 -0.84 -1.46
C ASN A 90 -11.46 0.24 -1.07
N VAL A 91 -12.60 0.28 -1.78
CA VAL A 91 -13.67 1.26 -1.56
C VAL A 91 -14.24 1.16 -0.14
N LEU A 92 -14.37 -0.05 0.41
CA LEU A 92 -14.85 -0.26 1.77
C LEU A 92 -13.90 0.34 2.82
N ALA A 93 -12.59 0.18 2.63
CA ALA A 93 -11.61 0.84 3.49
C ALA A 93 -11.71 2.36 3.41
N GLY A 94 -11.94 2.91 2.20
CA GLY A 94 -12.21 4.32 2.01
C GLY A 94 -13.43 4.80 2.78
N GLN A 95 -14.51 4.04 2.78
CA GLN A 95 -15.73 4.35 3.48
C GLN A 95 -15.57 4.30 5.01
N ILE A 96 -14.90 3.25 5.53
CA ILE A 96 -14.78 3.02 6.97
C ILE A 96 -13.73 3.95 7.60
N PHE A 97 -12.58 4.12 6.95
CA PHE A 97 -11.42 4.82 7.52
C PHE A 97 -11.19 6.21 6.93
N HIS A 98 -12.03 6.64 5.99
CA HIS A 98 -11.90 7.92 5.29
C HIS A 98 -10.53 8.13 4.62
N VAL A 99 -9.95 7.02 4.11
CA VAL A 99 -8.68 7.04 3.37
C VAL A 99 -8.94 7.25 1.87
N PRO A 100 -7.98 7.83 1.12
CA PRO A 100 -8.14 8.07 -0.31
C PRO A 100 -8.37 6.78 -1.09
N VAL A 101 -9.40 6.77 -1.94
CA VAL A 101 -9.69 5.67 -2.87
C VAL A 101 -9.15 6.06 -4.24
N LEU A 102 -8.25 5.23 -4.77
CA LEU A 102 -7.58 5.42 -6.04
C LEU A 102 -7.63 4.13 -6.86
N GLY A 103 -7.63 4.27 -8.17
CA GLY A 103 -7.62 3.10 -9.05
C GLY A 103 -7.71 3.49 -10.50
N THR A 104 -7.73 2.47 -11.35
CA THR A 104 -7.91 2.58 -12.79
C THR A 104 -8.89 1.49 -13.25
N HIS A 105 -9.07 1.33 -14.55
CA HIS A 105 -9.84 0.22 -15.10
C HIS A 105 -9.00 -1.06 -15.23
N ALA A 106 -9.67 -2.20 -15.47
CA ALA A 106 -9.04 -3.50 -15.71
C ALA A 106 -8.98 -3.81 -17.22
N HIS A 107 -8.19 -4.84 -17.60
CA HIS A 107 -8.16 -5.35 -18.98
C HIS A 107 -9.56 -5.76 -19.49
N SER A 108 -10.39 -6.34 -18.62
CA SER A 108 -11.77 -6.73 -18.95
C SER A 108 -12.64 -5.55 -19.38
N TRP A 109 -12.40 -4.34 -18.88
CA TRP A 109 -13.05 -3.13 -19.37
C TRP A 109 -12.74 -2.90 -20.84
N ILE A 110 -11.45 -2.96 -21.24
CA ILE A 110 -11.03 -2.76 -22.63
C ILE A 110 -11.63 -3.84 -23.51
N MET A 111 -11.54 -5.09 -23.08
CA MET A 111 -12.05 -6.26 -23.82
C MET A 111 -13.58 -6.25 -24.00
N SER A 112 -14.33 -5.49 -23.20
CA SER A 112 -15.79 -5.37 -23.33
C SER A 112 -16.25 -4.41 -24.41
N PHE A 113 -15.33 -3.68 -25.07
CA PHE A 113 -15.60 -2.78 -26.17
C PHE A 113 -15.13 -3.35 -27.51
N PRO A 114 -15.68 -2.87 -28.64
CA PRO A 114 -15.28 -3.34 -29.98
C PRO A 114 -13.79 -3.12 -30.29
N ASP A 115 -13.20 -2.07 -29.72
CA ASP A 115 -11.79 -1.72 -29.90
C ASP A 115 -11.27 -0.92 -28.68
N GLU A 116 -9.95 -0.90 -28.54
CA GLU A 116 -9.24 -0.25 -27.42
C GLU A 116 -9.45 1.27 -27.38
N TYR A 117 -9.47 1.93 -28.54
CA TYR A 117 -9.70 3.37 -28.60
C TYR A 117 -11.09 3.75 -28.06
N THR A 118 -12.11 2.98 -28.41
CA THR A 118 -13.48 3.18 -27.93
C THR A 118 -13.56 3.00 -26.42
N ALA A 119 -12.89 1.99 -25.87
CA ALA A 119 -12.81 1.77 -24.41
C ALA A 119 -12.13 2.96 -23.69
N PHE A 120 -11.00 3.42 -24.21
CA PHE A 120 -10.26 4.55 -23.64
C PHE A 120 -11.07 5.85 -23.71
N LYS A 121 -11.71 6.12 -24.84
CA LYS A 121 -12.59 7.27 -25.01
C LYS A 121 -13.73 7.27 -23.99
N LYS A 122 -14.39 6.13 -23.80
CA LYS A 122 -15.47 6.00 -22.82
C LYS A 122 -14.98 6.19 -21.38
N TYR A 123 -13.80 5.69 -21.06
CA TYR A 123 -13.21 5.92 -19.75
C TYR A 123 -12.88 7.41 -19.52
N ALA A 124 -12.32 8.08 -20.51
CA ALA A 124 -12.02 9.50 -20.45
C ALA A 124 -13.28 10.39 -20.30
N GLU A 125 -14.39 9.99 -20.94
CA GLU A 125 -15.69 10.65 -20.77
C GLU A 125 -16.23 10.54 -19.33
N LEU A 126 -16.01 9.40 -18.67
CA LEU A 126 -16.46 9.14 -17.29
C LEU A 126 -15.54 9.78 -16.24
N TYR A 127 -14.23 9.76 -16.47
CA TYR A 127 -13.21 10.20 -15.51
C TYR A 127 -12.23 11.22 -16.12
N PRO A 128 -12.72 12.38 -16.59
CA PRO A 128 -11.88 13.34 -17.29
C PRO A 128 -10.75 13.92 -16.40
N ASN A 129 -10.97 14.03 -15.09
CA ASN A 129 -10.01 14.59 -14.14
C ASN A 129 -9.04 13.56 -13.54
N ALA A 130 -9.19 12.27 -13.87
CA ALA A 130 -8.38 11.16 -13.37
C ALA A 130 -8.25 10.05 -14.44
N CYS A 131 -7.81 10.44 -15.65
CA CYS A 131 -7.80 9.58 -16.81
C CYS A 131 -6.47 8.82 -16.93
N ILE A 132 -6.36 7.68 -16.25
CA ILE A 132 -5.20 6.76 -16.37
C ILE A 132 -5.64 5.54 -17.19
N LEU A 133 -5.03 5.35 -18.35
CA LEU A 133 -5.39 4.33 -19.32
C LEU A 133 -4.45 3.12 -19.27
N LEU A 134 -5.00 1.92 -19.11
CA LEU A 134 -4.25 0.66 -19.08
C LEU A 134 -3.95 0.24 -20.53
N VAL A 135 -2.67 0.29 -20.92
CA VAL A 135 -2.25 0.29 -22.33
C VAL A 135 -1.67 -1.03 -22.85
N ASP A 136 -1.63 -2.06 -22.01
CA ASP A 136 -0.98 -3.33 -22.32
C ASP A 136 -1.96 -4.51 -22.50
N THR A 137 -3.22 -4.21 -22.86
CA THR A 137 -4.20 -5.26 -23.12
C THR A 137 -3.85 -6.05 -24.40
N TYR A 138 -3.32 -5.41 -25.42
CA TYR A 138 -2.94 -6.02 -26.69
C TYR A 138 -1.46 -5.79 -27.03
N ASP A 139 -1.08 -4.59 -27.46
CA ASP A 139 0.31 -4.21 -27.76
C ASP A 139 0.55 -2.80 -27.23
N THR A 140 1.36 -2.68 -26.21
CA THR A 140 1.63 -1.41 -25.53
C THR A 140 2.09 -0.32 -26.52
N LEU A 141 3.07 -0.62 -27.37
CA LEU A 141 3.72 0.39 -28.21
C LEU A 141 2.99 0.64 -29.54
N LYS A 142 2.35 -0.40 -30.12
CA LYS A 142 1.71 -0.29 -31.44
C LYS A 142 0.22 0.05 -31.35
N SER A 143 -0.45 -0.23 -30.23
CA SER A 143 -1.87 0.00 -30.02
C SER A 143 -2.14 0.89 -28.83
N GLY A 144 -1.79 0.47 -27.62
CA GLY A 144 -2.16 1.12 -26.37
C GLY A 144 -1.73 2.59 -26.30
N ILE A 145 -0.45 2.88 -26.49
CA ILE A 145 0.07 4.25 -26.44
C ILE A 145 -0.47 5.13 -27.58
N PRO A 146 -0.50 4.71 -28.86
CA PRO A 146 -1.12 5.49 -29.91
C PRO A 146 -2.59 5.83 -29.64
N ASN A 147 -3.38 4.89 -29.14
CA ASN A 147 -4.78 5.12 -28.79
C ASN A 147 -4.94 6.06 -27.57
N ALA A 148 -4.09 5.93 -26.54
CA ALA A 148 -4.07 6.84 -25.41
C ALA A 148 -3.74 8.28 -25.83
N ILE A 149 -2.71 8.48 -26.65
CA ILE A 149 -2.33 9.78 -27.21
C ILE A 149 -3.50 10.38 -28.01
N LYS A 150 -4.18 9.59 -28.81
CA LYS A 150 -5.35 10.04 -29.59
C LYS A 150 -6.47 10.51 -28.67
N VAL A 151 -6.73 9.82 -27.55
CA VAL A 151 -7.74 10.22 -26.56
C VAL A 151 -7.33 11.53 -25.87
N PHE A 152 -6.10 11.65 -25.37
CA PHE A 152 -5.61 12.88 -24.72
C PHE A 152 -5.64 14.08 -25.68
N THR A 153 -5.30 13.86 -26.95
CA THR A 153 -5.40 14.90 -27.99
C THR A 153 -6.85 15.37 -28.14
N LYS A 154 -7.81 14.44 -28.20
CA LYS A 154 -9.24 14.80 -28.30
C LYS A 154 -9.76 15.52 -27.07
N MET A 155 -9.33 15.14 -25.86
CA MET A 155 -9.66 15.84 -24.64
C MET A 155 -9.15 17.29 -24.68
N ARG A 156 -7.89 17.48 -25.08
CA ARG A 156 -7.27 18.82 -25.21
C ARG A 156 -7.97 19.68 -26.28
N GLU A 157 -8.28 19.12 -27.44
CA GLU A 157 -9.03 19.81 -28.51
C GLU A 157 -10.44 20.22 -28.08
N ALA A 158 -11.07 19.43 -27.19
CA ALA A 158 -12.39 19.73 -26.62
C ALA A 158 -12.33 20.69 -25.42
N GLY A 159 -11.15 21.19 -25.05
CA GLY A 159 -10.98 22.10 -23.91
C GLY A 159 -11.14 21.43 -22.56
N ILE A 160 -11.07 20.09 -22.47
CA ILE A 160 -11.14 19.35 -21.21
C ILE A 160 -9.78 19.44 -20.52
N PRO A 161 -9.72 19.91 -19.25
CA PRO A 161 -8.47 20.01 -18.51
C PRO A 161 -7.83 18.63 -18.28
N LEU A 162 -6.57 18.47 -18.64
CA LEU A 162 -5.78 17.28 -18.34
C LEU A 162 -5.10 17.46 -16.96
N THR A 163 -5.86 17.29 -15.88
CA THR A 163 -5.39 17.56 -14.51
C THR A 163 -4.54 16.40 -13.96
N TYR A 164 -5.07 15.20 -14.01
CA TYR A 164 -4.35 13.96 -13.67
C TYR A 164 -4.66 12.91 -14.73
N TYR A 165 -3.70 12.68 -15.59
CA TYR A 165 -3.87 11.80 -16.73
C TYR A 165 -2.57 11.05 -17.03
N GLY A 166 -2.66 9.95 -17.74
CA GLY A 166 -1.51 9.16 -18.10
C GLY A 166 -1.86 7.73 -18.44
N ILE A 167 -0.88 6.87 -18.32
CA ILE A 167 -1.01 5.46 -18.68
C ILE A 167 -0.58 4.53 -17.54
N ARG A 168 -1.08 3.30 -17.60
CA ARG A 168 -0.63 2.22 -16.71
C ARG A 168 -0.18 1.03 -17.55
N MET A 169 0.94 0.45 -17.13
CA MET A 169 1.48 -0.82 -17.65
C MET A 169 1.46 -1.86 -16.52
N ASP A 170 1.01 -3.06 -16.83
CA ASP A 170 0.85 -4.18 -15.90
C ASP A 170 1.69 -5.40 -16.31
N SER A 171 2.45 -5.31 -17.41
CA SER A 171 3.21 -6.43 -17.98
C SER A 171 4.42 -5.99 -18.80
N GLY A 172 5.28 -6.96 -19.15
CA GLY A 172 6.45 -6.77 -19.98
C GLY A 172 7.67 -6.21 -19.24
N ASP A 173 8.71 -5.82 -19.98
CA ASP A 173 9.89 -5.15 -19.44
C ASP A 173 9.56 -3.68 -19.13
N LEU A 174 9.20 -3.44 -17.87
CA LEU A 174 8.76 -2.12 -17.41
C LEU A 174 9.84 -1.05 -17.56
N ALA A 175 11.13 -1.38 -17.40
CA ALA A 175 12.22 -0.42 -17.56
C ALA A 175 12.37 0.00 -19.01
N TYR A 176 12.34 -0.95 -19.93
CA TYR A 176 12.41 -0.67 -21.37
C TYR A 176 11.16 0.07 -21.85
N LEU A 177 9.99 -0.47 -21.53
CA LEU A 177 8.71 0.07 -22.00
C LEU A 177 8.48 1.50 -21.50
N SER A 178 8.72 1.78 -20.21
CA SER A 178 8.50 3.12 -19.66
C SER A 178 9.34 4.19 -20.38
N LYS A 179 10.59 3.87 -20.70
CA LYS A 179 11.49 4.79 -21.45
C LYS A 179 11.01 5.04 -22.88
N LYS A 180 10.46 4.01 -23.54
CA LYS A 180 9.86 4.16 -24.89
C LYS A 180 8.56 4.96 -24.84
N VAL A 181 7.70 4.62 -23.89
CA VAL A 181 6.42 5.30 -23.66
C VAL A 181 6.62 6.79 -23.35
N ARG A 182 7.59 7.12 -22.48
CA ARG A 182 7.90 8.52 -22.16
C ARG A 182 8.28 9.32 -23.42
N LYS A 183 9.14 8.76 -24.27
CA LYS A 183 9.50 9.39 -25.56
C LYS A 183 8.31 9.61 -26.49
N MET A 184 7.40 8.64 -26.54
CA MET A 184 6.19 8.74 -27.39
C MET A 184 5.23 9.83 -26.86
N LEU A 185 5.03 9.88 -25.54
CA LEU A 185 4.18 10.89 -24.90
C LEU A 185 4.76 12.29 -25.05
N ASP A 186 6.07 12.46 -24.86
CA ASP A 186 6.77 13.74 -25.03
C ASP A 186 6.68 14.23 -26.50
N ALA A 187 6.95 13.37 -27.45
CA ALA A 187 6.85 13.69 -28.89
C ALA A 187 5.42 14.08 -29.31
N ALA A 188 4.40 13.59 -28.61
CA ALA A 188 3.00 13.93 -28.81
C ALA A 188 2.54 15.19 -28.04
N GLY A 189 3.43 15.80 -27.26
CA GLY A 189 3.15 17.01 -26.48
C GLY A 189 2.43 16.75 -25.15
N PHE A 190 2.70 15.58 -24.50
CA PHE A 190 2.17 15.19 -23.19
C PHE A 190 3.30 14.87 -22.19
N PRO A 191 4.23 15.81 -21.91
CA PRO A 191 5.36 15.58 -21.02
C PRO A 191 4.92 15.34 -19.56
N ASP A 192 3.77 15.86 -19.15
CA ASP A 192 3.24 15.76 -17.80
C ASP A 192 2.40 14.48 -17.56
N ALA A 193 2.18 13.67 -18.62
CA ALA A 193 1.42 12.43 -18.48
C ALA A 193 2.12 11.47 -17.52
N VAL A 194 1.37 10.99 -16.53
CA VAL A 194 1.85 10.02 -15.53
C VAL A 194 2.12 8.68 -16.22
N ILE A 195 3.22 8.02 -15.86
CA ILE A 195 3.47 6.62 -16.19
C ILE A 195 3.36 5.82 -14.91
N SER A 196 2.29 5.04 -14.81
CA SER A 196 2.03 4.14 -13.70
C SER A 196 2.43 2.71 -14.06
N ALA A 197 2.99 1.97 -13.11
CA ALA A 197 3.26 0.54 -13.25
C ALA A 197 2.59 -0.26 -12.14
N SER A 198 2.23 -1.49 -12.47
CA SER A 198 1.77 -2.52 -11.54
C SER A 198 2.35 -3.87 -11.98
N ASN A 199 1.97 -4.97 -11.36
CA ASN A 199 2.48 -6.33 -11.59
C ASN A 199 3.60 -6.74 -10.63
N ASP A 200 3.24 -7.53 -9.63
CA ASP A 200 4.12 -8.19 -8.63
C ASP A 200 5.27 -7.32 -8.08
N LEU A 201 5.02 -6.01 -8.01
CA LEU A 201 5.97 -5.03 -7.50
C LEU A 201 6.23 -5.25 -6.00
N ASP A 202 7.46 -4.97 -5.61
CA ASP A 202 7.92 -4.86 -4.23
C ASP A 202 9.03 -3.79 -4.14
N GLU A 203 9.56 -3.55 -2.94
CA GLU A 203 10.63 -2.59 -2.71
C GLU A 203 11.89 -2.87 -3.55
N TYR A 204 12.23 -4.13 -3.74
CA TYR A 204 13.44 -4.53 -4.48
C TYR A 204 13.30 -4.30 -5.98
N LEU A 205 12.14 -4.68 -6.53
CA LEU A 205 11.88 -4.47 -7.96
C LEU A 205 11.74 -2.99 -8.29
N ILE A 206 11.08 -2.20 -7.44
CA ILE A 206 10.98 -0.74 -7.63
C ILE A 206 12.36 -0.09 -7.61
N GLU A 207 13.21 -0.43 -6.63
CA GLU A 207 14.60 0.07 -6.57
C GLU A 207 15.37 -0.31 -7.84
N SER A 208 15.28 -1.56 -8.26
CA SER A 208 15.93 -2.05 -9.50
C SER A 208 15.45 -1.29 -10.74
N LEU A 209 14.13 -1.07 -10.88
CA LEU A 209 13.58 -0.32 -12.02
C LEU A 209 14.08 1.14 -12.04
N LYS A 210 14.15 1.78 -10.88
CA LYS A 210 14.72 3.14 -10.77
C LYS A 210 16.21 3.17 -11.14
N LEU A 211 17.01 2.24 -10.67
CA LEU A 211 18.43 2.12 -11.05
C LEU A 211 18.61 1.88 -12.55
N GLN A 212 17.71 1.19 -13.21
CA GLN A 212 17.67 1.01 -14.65
C GLN A 212 17.20 2.26 -15.42
N GLY A 213 16.82 3.33 -14.73
CA GLY A 213 16.35 4.58 -15.34
C GLY A 213 14.93 4.47 -15.90
N ALA A 214 14.06 3.63 -15.30
CA ALA A 214 12.65 3.63 -15.62
C ALA A 214 12.03 5.00 -15.35
N THR A 215 11.11 5.42 -16.23
CA THR A 215 10.44 6.73 -16.14
C THR A 215 9.05 6.64 -15.48
N ILE A 216 8.91 5.68 -14.58
CA ILE A 216 7.68 5.42 -13.84
C ILE A 216 7.65 6.36 -12.63
N THR A 217 6.50 6.99 -12.39
CA THR A 217 6.30 7.95 -11.29
C THR A 217 5.10 7.59 -10.40
N SER A 218 4.45 6.45 -10.68
CA SER A 218 3.31 5.95 -9.90
C SER A 218 3.34 4.42 -9.87
N TRP A 219 3.14 3.83 -8.69
CA TRP A 219 3.34 2.41 -8.43
C TRP A 219 2.09 1.80 -7.81
N GLY A 220 1.50 0.82 -8.47
CA GLY A 220 0.38 0.04 -7.95
C GLY A 220 0.89 -1.29 -7.37
N VAL A 221 0.94 -1.42 -6.06
CA VAL A 221 1.52 -2.58 -5.37
C VAL A 221 0.42 -3.41 -4.72
N GLY A 222 0.36 -4.68 -5.08
CA GLY A 222 -0.72 -5.58 -4.67
C GLY A 222 -0.25 -6.67 -3.72
N THR A 223 -0.04 -7.87 -4.26
CA THR A 223 0.23 -9.11 -3.53
C THR A 223 1.33 -8.96 -2.48
N ASN A 224 2.49 -8.48 -2.90
CA ASN A 224 3.68 -8.42 -2.04
C ASN A 224 3.50 -7.47 -0.84
N LEU A 225 2.69 -6.42 -1.00
CA LEU A 225 2.39 -5.47 0.06
C LEU A 225 1.36 -6.06 1.03
N ILE A 226 0.19 -6.48 0.54
CA ILE A 226 -0.94 -6.86 1.40
C ILE A 226 -0.73 -8.18 2.14
N THR A 227 0.21 -9.00 1.69
CA THR A 227 0.59 -10.25 2.36
C THR A 227 1.84 -10.11 3.22
N SER A 228 2.44 -8.91 3.28
CA SER A 228 3.77 -8.70 3.88
C SER A 228 4.76 -9.78 3.44
N LYS A 229 4.85 -10.01 2.12
CA LYS A 229 5.73 -11.05 1.57
C LYS A 229 7.15 -10.88 2.14
N ASP A 230 7.83 -11.99 2.35
CA ASP A 230 9.14 -12.17 2.99
C ASP A 230 9.12 -12.12 4.53
N ASN A 231 8.17 -11.42 5.15
CA ASN A 231 8.00 -11.37 6.60
C ASN A 231 6.51 -11.48 6.95
N PRO A 232 5.88 -12.66 6.79
CA PRO A 232 4.43 -12.82 6.96
C PRO A 232 3.99 -12.93 8.42
N ALA A 233 4.93 -12.99 9.37
CA ALA A 233 4.65 -13.13 10.79
C ALA A 233 5.43 -12.11 11.63
N PHE A 234 4.77 -11.55 12.62
CA PHE A 234 5.35 -10.64 13.58
C PHE A 234 5.45 -11.32 14.96
N GLY A 235 6.63 -11.29 15.58
CA GLY A 235 6.90 -11.98 16.84
C GLY A 235 6.42 -11.22 18.08
N GLY A 236 5.26 -10.56 18.02
CA GLY A 236 4.69 -9.86 19.17
C GLY A 236 4.37 -10.82 20.32
N VAL A 237 4.60 -10.38 21.56
CA VAL A 237 4.31 -11.14 22.77
C VAL A 237 3.54 -10.28 23.76
N TYR A 238 2.68 -10.93 24.55
CA TYR A 238 1.95 -10.31 25.65
C TYR A 238 2.43 -10.92 26.98
N LYS A 239 2.84 -10.09 27.93
CA LYS A 239 3.47 -10.56 29.16
C LYS A 239 2.96 -9.81 30.38
N LEU A 240 2.68 -10.55 31.47
CA LEU A 240 2.44 -9.96 32.77
C LEU A 240 3.74 -9.30 33.26
N ALA A 241 3.76 -7.98 33.34
CA ALA A 241 4.94 -7.19 33.72
C ALA A 241 4.91 -6.72 35.19
N ALA A 242 3.72 -6.54 35.76
CA ALA A 242 3.55 -6.16 37.18
C ALA A 242 2.15 -6.51 37.69
N VAL A 243 2.00 -6.62 39.00
CA VAL A 243 0.71 -6.75 39.68
C VAL A 243 0.58 -5.59 40.67
N LYS A 244 -0.59 -4.96 40.74
CA LYS A 244 -0.88 -3.89 41.68
C LYS A 244 -1.19 -4.48 43.08
N ALA A 245 -0.47 -4.06 44.10
CA ALA A 245 -0.71 -4.42 45.49
C ALA A 245 -1.89 -3.63 46.09
N ALA A 246 -2.34 -4.02 47.29
CA ALA A 246 -3.46 -3.36 47.96
C ALA A 246 -3.17 -1.89 48.32
N ASP A 247 -1.92 -1.53 48.55
CA ASP A 247 -1.46 -0.16 48.83
C ASP A 247 -1.33 0.70 47.52
N GLY A 248 -1.62 0.11 46.37
CA GLY A 248 -1.53 0.81 45.08
C GLY A 248 -0.19 0.69 44.37
N THR A 249 0.84 0.12 45.00
CA THR A 249 2.18 -0.07 44.42
C THR A 249 2.16 -1.16 43.34
N PHE A 250 3.01 -1.04 42.31
CA PHE A 250 3.17 -2.06 41.27
C PHE A 250 4.37 -2.96 41.61
N ILE A 251 4.09 -4.22 41.88
CA ILE A 251 5.10 -5.25 42.13
C ILE A 251 5.52 -5.85 40.79
N PRO A 252 6.77 -5.68 40.35
CA PRO A 252 7.26 -6.24 39.09
C PRO A 252 7.13 -7.76 39.04
N LYS A 253 6.80 -8.29 37.86
CA LYS A 253 6.76 -9.73 37.59
C LYS A 253 7.66 -10.04 36.41
N ILE A 254 8.37 -11.17 36.48
CA ILE A 254 9.29 -11.62 35.47
C ILE A 254 9.08 -13.11 35.18
N LYS A 255 9.02 -13.46 33.90
CA LYS A 255 9.19 -14.84 33.47
C LYS A 255 10.62 -15.03 32.98
N LEU A 256 11.34 -15.95 33.59
CA LEU A 256 12.67 -16.36 33.16
C LEU A 256 12.57 -17.34 31.99
N SER A 257 13.51 -17.29 31.08
CA SER A 257 13.62 -18.18 29.91
C SER A 257 15.08 -18.31 29.49
N GLU A 258 15.48 -19.45 29.01
CA GLU A 258 16.78 -19.65 28.37
C GLU A 258 16.93 -18.81 27.10
N ASN A 259 15.81 -18.58 26.40
CA ASN A 259 15.77 -17.66 25.28
C ASN A 259 15.53 -16.22 25.79
N ILE A 260 16.53 -15.37 25.62
CA ILE A 260 16.54 -13.97 26.06
C ILE A 260 15.36 -13.16 25.48
N GLU A 261 14.93 -13.46 24.26
CA GLU A 261 13.80 -12.80 23.60
C GLU A 261 12.46 -13.07 24.32
N LYS A 262 12.37 -14.19 25.07
CA LYS A 262 11.19 -14.59 25.85
C LYS A 262 11.20 -14.10 27.29
N VAL A 263 12.28 -13.46 27.73
CA VAL A 263 12.35 -12.88 29.09
C VAL A 263 11.45 -11.65 29.14
N THR A 264 10.59 -11.60 30.19
CA THR A 264 9.72 -10.44 30.39
C THR A 264 10.59 -9.20 30.70
N ASN A 265 10.23 -8.06 30.16
CA ASN A 265 10.73 -6.77 30.58
C ASN A 265 9.83 -6.27 31.73
N PRO A 266 10.25 -6.43 33.03
CA PRO A 266 9.36 -6.27 34.17
C PRO A 266 9.09 -4.80 34.50
N GLY A 267 8.03 -4.58 35.30
CA GLY A 267 7.68 -3.27 35.84
C GLY A 267 6.59 -2.52 35.08
N ASN A 268 6.09 -1.45 35.68
CA ASN A 268 5.10 -0.56 35.06
C ASN A 268 5.81 0.49 34.19
N LYS A 269 5.86 0.25 32.88
CA LYS A 269 6.54 1.08 31.91
C LYS A 269 5.75 2.33 31.56
N THR A 270 6.45 3.41 31.18
CA THR A 270 5.88 4.63 30.59
C THR A 270 6.37 4.75 29.16
N PHE A 271 5.51 5.25 28.29
CA PHE A 271 5.83 5.60 26.91
C PHE A 271 6.21 7.08 26.85
N TYR A 272 7.23 7.40 26.08
CA TYR A 272 7.71 8.77 25.87
C TYR A 272 7.67 9.12 24.39
#